data_38e12454a6ff41c7374d6a5ae2dbd9a2
#
_entry.id   38e12454a6ff41c7374d6a5ae2dbd9a2
#
_cell.length_a   1.000
_cell.length_b   1.000
_cell.length_c   1.000
_cell.angle_alpha   90.00
_cell.angle_beta   90.00
_cell.angle_gamma   90.00
#
_symmetry.space_group_name_H-M   'P 1'
#
loop_
_entity.id
_entity.type
_entity.pdbx_description
1 polymer ?
#
loop_
_entity_poly.entity_id
_entity_poly.type
_entity_poly.pdbx_seq_one_letter_code
_entity_poly.pdbx_strand_id
1 'polypeptide(L)'
;MPDRAPQPVDRQLPTDEARDLISLVRDIAQREIAPKAAEEEDAGRFPREVFTLLSESGLLGLPYDSEYGGGDQPYEVYLQVLEELAAARLTVGLGVSVHTLASYALAAYGSKEQQVEHLPAMLGGGLLGAYCLSEPSSGSDAASLRTKAVRDGEDWVITGTKAWITHGGIADFYTVMARTGEEGPRGITAFLVPGDAEGLSGAMPEKKMGMKGSPTAQVHLDGVRVPDERRIGEEGQGFAIALSALDSGRLGIAACAIGLAQAALDEAVAYATGRQQFGRPIADFQGLRFMLADMATQIEAGRALYLAAARLRDAGRPFAKQAAMAKLHCTDTAMKVTTDAVQVLGGYGYTADFPVERYMREAKVLQIVEGTNQIQRMVIARHLAGPETR
;
A
#
# COMPACT_ATOMS: atom_id res chain seq x y z
N MET A 1 -14.96 -10.97 -29.43
CA MET A 1 -14.47 -9.60 -29.17
C MET A 1 -13.12 -9.49 -29.84
N PRO A 2 -12.76 -8.40 -30.57
CA PRO A 2 -11.40 -8.29 -31.06
C PRO A 2 -10.47 -8.17 -29.85
N ASP A 3 -9.48 -9.03 -29.84
CA ASP A 3 -8.43 -9.19 -28.83
C ASP A 3 -7.49 -7.96 -28.90
N ARG A 4 -7.96 -6.81 -28.42
CA ARG A 4 -7.07 -5.67 -28.16
C ARG A 4 -6.67 -5.78 -26.70
N ALA A 5 -5.56 -6.46 -26.46
CA ALA A 5 -4.85 -6.34 -25.20
C ALA A 5 -4.69 -4.84 -24.88
N PRO A 6 -4.93 -4.42 -23.64
CA PRO A 6 -4.69 -3.03 -23.23
C PRO A 6 -3.26 -2.66 -23.60
N GLN A 7 -3.09 -1.46 -24.21
CA GLN A 7 -1.74 -1.01 -24.54
C GLN A 7 -0.99 -0.74 -23.22
N PRO A 8 0.19 -1.31 -23.03
CA PRO A 8 0.97 -1.07 -21.82
C PRO A 8 1.24 0.43 -21.67
N VAL A 9 1.13 0.92 -20.42
CA VAL A 9 1.48 2.31 -20.08
C VAL A 9 2.93 2.58 -20.51
N ASP A 10 3.13 3.65 -21.28
CA ASP A 10 4.48 4.12 -21.61
C ASP A 10 5.12 4.77 -20.38
N ARG A 11 6.18 4.15 -19.87
CA ARG A 11 6.82 4.56 -18.62
C ARG A 11 8.14 5.24 -18.86
N GLN A 12 8.32 6.40 -18.25
CA GLN A 12 9.61 7.08 -18.21
C GLN A 12 10.47 6.48 -17.08
N LEU A 13 11.37 5.57 -17.45
CA LEU A 13 12.24 4.85 -16.50
C LEU A 13 13.69 5.34 -16.64
N PRO A 14 14.43 5.46 -15.53
CA PRO A 14 15.76 6.09 -15.53
C PRO A 14 16.84 5.23 -16.19
N THR A 15 16.68 3.90 -16.22
CA THR A 15 17.69 2.94 -16.70
C THR A 15 17.09 1.83 -17.54
N ASP A 16 17.91 1.13 -18.31
CA ASP A 16 17.49 -0.08 -19.05
C ASP A 16 17.13 -1.22 -18.09
N GLU A 17 17.85 -1.37 -16.97
CA GLU A 17 17.54 -2.32 -15.90
C GLU A 17 16.12 -2.09 -15.34
N ALA A 18 15.74 -0.85 -15.11
CA ALA A 18 14.38 -0.53 -14.67
C ALA A 18 13.33 -0.89 -15.74
N ARG A 19 13.67 -0.82 -17.04
CA ARG A 19 12.77 -1.28 -18.12
C ARG A 19 12.61 -2.80 -18.12
N ASP A 20 13.70 -3.52 -17.94
CA ASP A 20 13.69 -4.98 -17.84
C ASP A 20 12.91 -5.44 -16.61
N LEU A 21 13.09 -4.78 -15.48
CA LEU A 21 12.33 -5.01 -14.25
C LEU A 21 10.82 -4.81 -14.45
N ILE A 22 10.40 -3.72 -15.07
CA ILE A 22 8.98 -3.46 -15.37
C ILE A 22 8.43 -4.52 -16.34
N SER A 23 9.23 -4.96 -17.31
CA SER A 23 8.82 -6.04 -18.24
C SER A 23 8.58 -7.35 -17.48
N LEU A 24 9.49 -7.72 -16.59
CA LEU A 24 9.35 -8.90 -15.72
C LEU A 24 8.08 -8.81 -14.85
N VAL A 25 7.85 -7.65 -14.23
CA VAL A 25 6.68 -7.43 -13.37
C VAL A 25 5.38 -7.55 -14.17
N ARG A 26 5.32 -7.02 -15.40
CA ARG A 26 4.17 -7.17 -16.29
C ARG A 26 3.90 -8.63 -16.65
N ASP A 27 4.94 -9.38 -16.93
CA ASP A 27 4.81 -10.82 -17.21
C ASP A 27 4.24 -11.58 -16.00
N ILE A 28 4.75 -11.32 -14.79
CA ILE A 28 4.23 -11.90 -13.55
C ILE A 28 2.76 -11.46 -13.34
N ALA A 29 2.47 -10.17 -13.49
CA ALA A 29 1.14 -9.61 -13.30
C ALA A 29 0.10 -10.27 -14.22
N GLN A 30 0.44 -10.45 -15.50
CA GLN A 30 -0.45 -11.01 -16.51
C GLN A 30 -0.62 -12.53 -16.40
N ARG A 31 0.42 -13.26 -16.02
CA ARG A 31 0.38 -14.74 -16.01
C ARG A 31 -0.01 -15.32 -14.66
N GLU A 32 0.43 -14.71 -13.56
CA GLU A 32 0.30 -15.30 -12.24
C GLU A 32 -0.73 -14.59 -11.35
N ILE A 33 -1.03 -13.29 -11.60
CA ILE A 33 -1.86 -12.48 -10.71
C ILE A 33 -3.26 -12.25 -11.32
N ALA A 34 -3.33 -11.61 -12.47
CA ALA A 34 -4.60 -11.17 -13.07
C ALA A 34 -5.59 -12.32 -13.33
N PRO A 35 -5.18 -13.51 -13.83
CA PRO A 35 -6.11 -14.60 -14.14
C PRO A 35 -6.86 -15.14 -12.92
N LYS A 36 -6.28 -15.03 -11.72
CA LYS A 36 -6.84 -15.56 -10.46
C LYS A 36 -7.58 -14.50 -9.65
N ALA A 37 -7.49 -13.22 -10.05
CA ALA A 37 -7.91 -12.08 -9.22
C ALA A 37 -9.39 -12.11 -8.83
N ALA A 38 -10.30 -12.47 -9.76
CA ALA A 38 -11.75 -12.51 -9.51
C ALA A 38 -12.12 -13.65 -8.57
N GLU A 39 -11.68 -14.88 -8.87
CA GLU A 39 -11.96 -16.07 -8.08
C GLU A 39 -11.44 -15.92 -6.64
N GLU A 40 -10.22 -15.44 -6.48
CA GLU A 40 -9.60 -15.28 -5.16
C GLU A 40 -10.23 -14.14 -4.33
N GLU A 41 -10.67 -13.07 -4.99
CA GLU A 41 -11.41 -12.01 -4.32
C GLU A 41 -12.77 -12.52 -3.81
N ASP A 42 -13.50 -13.27 -4.62
CA ASP A 42 -14.79 -13.82 -4.23
C ASP A 42 -14.67 -14.85 -3.11
N ALA A 43 -13.64 -15.68 -3.17
CA ALA A 43 -13.32 -16.66 -2.13
C ALA A 43 -12.72 -16.01 -0.85
N GLY A 44 -12.33 -14.74 -0.91
CA GLY A 44 -11.59 -14.09 0.19
C GLY A 44 -10.22 -14.72 0.45
N ARG A 45 -9.58 -15.29 -0.58
CA ARG A 45 -8.31 -16.02 -0.47
C ARG A 45 -7.11 -15.07 -0.60
N PHE A 46 -6.24 -15.11 0.40
CA PHE A 46 -4.96 -14.42 0.34
C PHE A 46 -3.97 -15.22 -0.55
N PRO A 47 -3.35 -14.57 -1.56
CA PRO A 47 -2.48 -15.25 -2.53
C PRO A 47 -1.05 -15.38 -1.99
N ARG A 48 -0.82 -16.15 -0.92
CA ARG A 48 0.50 -16.30 -0.29
C ARG A 48 1.57 -16.75 -1.28
N GLU A 49 1.22 -17.61 -2.22
CA GLU A 49 2.10 -18.11 -3.27
C GLU A 49 2.60 -17.01 -4.22
N VAL A 50 1.78 -15.96 -4.45
CA VAL A 50 2.20 -14.79 -5.22
C VAL A 50 3.27 -14.00 -4.44
N PHE A 51 3.09 -13.81 -3.13
CA PHE A 51 4.11 -13.13 -2.31
C PHE A 51 5.42 -13.93 -2.22
N THR A 52 5.35 -15.26 -2.20
CA THR A 52 6.54 -16.12 -2.29
C THR A 52 7.25 -15.91 -3.62
N LEU A 53 6.54 -15.92 -4.75
CA LEU A 53 7.09 -15.66 -6.08
C LEU A 53 7.73 -14.26 -6.16
N LEU A 54 7.06 -13.23 -5.62
CA LEU A 54 7.58 -11.86 -5.61
C LEU A 54 8.86 -11.75 -4.76
N SER A 55 8.92 -12.45 -3.62
CA SER A 55 10.12 -12.53 -2.79
C SER A 55 11.28 -13.20 -3.52
N GLU A 56 11.05 -14.37 -4.10
CA GLU A 56 12.06 -15.12 -4.89
C GLU A 56 12.55 -14.32 -6.11
N SER A 57 11.71 -13.43 -6.63
CA SER A 57 12.05 -12.50 -7.72
C SER A 57 12.70 -11.19 -7.25
N GLY A 58 12.97 -11.01 -5.95
CA GLY A 58 13.58 -9.82 -5.36
C GLY A 58 12.66 -8.59 -5.33
N LEU A 59 11.34 -8.76 -5.53
CA LEU A 59 10.39 -7.65 -5.69
C LEU A 59 9.87 -7.10 -4.35
N LEU A 60 10.07 -7.78 -3.23
CA LEU A 60 9.63 -7.32 -1.91
C LEU A 60 10.58 -6.29 -1.29
N GLY A 61 11.87 -6.33 -1.65
CA GLY A 61 12.92 -5.48 -1.11
C GLY A 61 13.41 -4.37 -2.05
N LEU A 62 12.71 -4.06 -3.15
CA LEU A 62 13.19 -3.19 -4.23
C LEU A 62 13.82 -1.86 -3.79
N PRO A 63 13.23 -1.04 -2.87
CA PRO A 63 13.77 0.27 -2.54
C PRO A 63 14.78 0.23 -1.38
N TYR A 64 15.24 -0.94 -0.99
CA TYR A 64 16.18 -1.13 0.10
C TYR A 64 17.57 -1.52 -0.40
N ASP A 65 18.58 -1.33 0.46
CA ASP A 65 19.99 -1.56 0.18
C ASP A 65 20.27 -3.04 -0.14
N SER A 66 21.02 -3.27 -1.21
CA SER A 66 21.45 -4.59 -1.65
C SER A 66 22.37 -5.31 -0.64
N GLU A 67 23.06 -4.56 0.24
CA GLU A 67 23.83 -5.13 1.35
C GLU A 67 22.97 -6.05 2.22
N TYR A 68 21.64 -5.78 2.31
CA TYR A 68 20.69 -6.56 3.10
C TYR A 68 19.73 -7.40 2.23
N GLY A 69 20.03 -7.57 0.94
CA GLY A 69 19.18 -8.32 0.03
C GLY A 69 18.06 -7.48 -0.61
N GLY A 70 18.15 -6.17 -0.53
CA GLY A 70 17.29 -5.24 -1.28
C GLY A 70 17.69 -5.11 -2.74
N GLY A 71 16.91 -4.34 -3.51
CA GLY A 71 17.11 -4.18 -4.95
C GLY A 71 17.81 -2.89 -5.36
N ASP A 72 18.19 -2.01 -4.45
CA ASP A 72 18.79 -0.67 -4.70
C ASP A 72 18.01 0.19 -5.73
N GLN A 73 16.74 -0.11 -5.95
CA GLN A 73 15.97 0.61 -6.95
C GLN A 73 15.53 1.98 -6.44
N PRO A 74 15.62 3.04 -7.27
CA PRO A 74 15.02 4.32 -6.95
C PRO A 74 13.53 4.16 -6.59
N TYR A 75 13.06 4.98 -5.67
CA TYR A 75 11.68 4.89 -5.21
C TYR A 75 10.67 5.14 -6.34
N GLU A 76 11.03 5.98 -7.31
CA GLU A 76 10.21 6.18 -8.52
C GLU A 76 10.05 4.89 -9.35
N VAL A 77 11.03 3.98 -9.36
CA VAL A 77 10.93 2.69 -10.04
C VAL A 77 10.05 1.73 -9.23
N TYR A 78 10.30 1.62 -7.93
CA TYR A 78 9.48 0.82 -7.03
C TYR A 78 7.99 1.17 -7.11
N LEU A 79 7.65 2.46 -7.13
CA LEU A 79 6.25 2.91 -7.24
C LEU A 79 5.61 2.50 -8.57
N GLN A 80 6.36 2.50 -9.67
CA GLN A 80 5.86 2.03 -10.96
C GLN A 80 5.66 0.50 -10.98
N VAL A 81 6.47 -0.26 -10.23
CA VAL A 81 6.23 -1.68 -9.98
C VAL A 81 4.93 -1.89 -9.20
N LEU A 82 4.70 -1.11 -8.14
CA LEU A 82 3.43 -1.17 -7.40
C LEU A 82 2.22 -0.85 -8.27
N GLU A 83 2.34 0.10 -9.18
CA GLU A 83 1.27 0.46 -10.12
C GLU A 83 0.91 -0.72 -11.02
N GLU A 84 1.89 -1.45 -11.59
CA GLU A 84 1.65 -2.65 -12.41
C GLU A 84 1.00 -3.78 -11.59
N LEU A 85 1.50 -4.05 -10.39
CA LEU A 85 0.93 -5.09 -9.51
C LEU A 85 -0.50 -4.76 -9.09
N ALA A 86 -0.78 -3.50 -8.75
CA ALA A 86 -2.10 -3.04 -8.34
C ALA A 86 -3.11 -3.03 -9.49
N ALA A 87 -2.67 -2.75 -10.72
CA ALA A 87 -3.50 -2.85 -11.92
C ALA A 87 -3.97 -4.30 -12.15
N ALA A 88 -3.10 -5.29 -11.92
CA ALA A 88 -3.46 -6.70 -12.00
C ALA A 88 -4.36 -7.14 -10.84
N ARG A 89 -4.02 -6.73 -9.61
CA ARG A 89 -4.81 -7.01 -8.40
C ARG A 89 -4.40 -6.07 -7.26
N LEU A 90 -5.31 -5.22 -6.81
CA LEU A 90 -5.03 -4.25 -5.74
C LEU A 90 -4.49 -4.92 -4.45
N THR A 91 -5.03 -6.08 -4.07
CA THR A 91 -4.57 -6.87 -2.91
C THR A 91 -3.07 -7.13 -2.95
N VAL A 92 -2.50 -7.42 -4.13
CA VAL A 92 -1.07 -7.71 -4.27
C VAL A 92 -0.25 -6.41 -4.19
N GLY A 93 -0.58 -5.40 -4.98
CA GLY A 93 0.15 -4.12 -4.96
C GLY A 93 0.15 -3.46 -3.57
N LEU A 94 -1.03 -3.41 -2.92
CA LEU A 94 -1.15 -2.87 -1.57
C LEU A 94 -0.42 -3.74 -0.54
N GLY A 95 -0.47 -5.08 -0.67
CA GLY A 95 0.24 -5.98 0.23
C GLY A 95 1.75 -5.80 0.17
N VAL A 96 2.33 -5.60 -1.03
CA VAL A 96 3.75 -5.27 -1.20
C VAL A 96 4.07 -3.90 -0.57
N SER A 97 3.20 -2.90 -0.76
CA SER A 97 3.35 -1.57 -0.15
C SER A 97 3.37 -1.65 1.39
N VAL A 98 2.47 -2.44 1.99
CA VAL A 98 2.43 -2.62 3.45
C VAL A 98 3.63 -3.41 3.97
N HIS A 99 4.10 -4.41 3.24
CA HIS A 99 5.32 -5.14 3.58
C HIS A 99 6.54 -4.20 3.59
N THR A 100 6.69 -3.37 2.56
CA THR A 100 7.73 -2.35 2.48
C THR A 100 7.61 -1.35 3.65
N LEU A 101 6.39 -0.89 3.98
CA LEU A 101 6.13 -0.02 5.12
C LEU A 101 6.55 -0.66 6.45
N ALA A 102 6.26 -1.96 6.64
CA ALA A 102 6.64 -2.71 7.84
C ALA A 102 8.17 -2.86 7.98
N SER A 103 8.88 -3.02 6.87
CA SER A 103 10.34 -3.15 6.86
C SER A 103 11.07 -1.82 7.09
N TYR A 104 10.40 -0.69 6.79
CA TYR A 104 11.01 0.64 6.81
C TYR A 104 11.61 1.02 8.16
N ALA A 105 10.91 0.75 9.25
CA ALA A 105 11.36 1.16 10.59
C ALA A 105 12.74 0.56 10.90
N LEU A 106 12.92 -0.73 10.65
CA LEU A 106 14.19 -1.42 10.87
C LEU A 106 15.27 -0.96 9.89
N ALA A 107 14.94 -0.80 8.62
CA ALA A 107 15.90 -0.38 7.60
C ALA A 107 16.44 1.04 7.83
N ALA A 108 15.59 1.95 8.33
CA ALA A 108 15.97 3.36 8.51
C ALA A 108 16.47 3.71 9.93
N TYR A 109 16.07 2.95 10.94
CA TYR A 109 16.33 3.30 12.36
C TYR A 109 16.88 2.15 13.19
N GLY A 110 16.98 0.94 12.66
CA GLY A 110 17.62 -0.20 13.31
C GLY A 110 19.13 0.00 13.48
N SER A 111 19.72 -0.64 14.49
CA SER A 111 21.17 -0.73 14.57
C SER A 111 21.73 -1.57 13.42
N LYS A 112 23.05 -1.47 13.17
CA LYS A 112 23.70 -2.27 12.13
C LYS A 112 23.53 -3.77 12.38
N GLU A 113 23.61 -4.18 13.66
CA GLU A 113 23.43 -5.56 14.09
C GLU A 113 22.01 -6.04 13.78
N GLN A 114 21.00 -5.26 14.14
CA GLN A 114 19.59 -5.55 13.82
C GLN A 114 19.34 -5.65 12.32
N GLN A 115 19.93 -4.73 11.53
CA GLN A 115 19.78 -4.73 10.07
C GLN A 115 20.38 -6.00 9.46
N VAL A 116 21.61 -6.36 9.84
CA VAL A 116 22.30 -7.57 9.35
C VAL A 116 21.55 -8.85 9.74
N GLU A 117 20.99 -8.90 10.94
CA GLU A 117 20.30 -10.09 11.44
C GLU A 117 18.94 -10.29 10.80
N HIS A 118 18.16 -9.21 10.58
CA HIS A 118 16.75 -9.37 10.26
C HIS A 118 16.37 -8.96 8.83
N LEU A 119 16.97 -7.91 8.24
CA LEU A 119 16.57 -7.42 6.93
C LEU A 119 16.70 -8.45 5.81
N PRO A 120 17.73 -9.31 5.72
CA PRO A 120 17.81 -10.28 4.65
C PRO A 120 16.60 -11.21 4.56
N ALA A 121 16.09 -11.67 5.70
CA ALA A 121 14.89 -12.51 5.74
C ALA A 121 13.62 -11.72 5.39
N MET A 122 13.57 -10.43 5.74
CA MET A 122 12.42 -9.55 5.47
C MET A 122 12.39 -9.10 3.99
N LEU A 123 13.52 -8.85 3.35
CA LEU A 123 13.58 -8.26 2.01
C LEU A 123 13.58 -9.30 0.87
N GLY A 124 14.21 -10.46 1.09
CA GLY A 124 14.34 -11.51 0.07
C GLY A 124 14.12 -12.93 0.59
N GLY A 125 13.97 -13.12 1.91
CA GLY A 125 13.85 -14.45 2.54
C GLY A 125 12.42 -14.97 2.69
N GLY A 126 11.42 -14.36 2.05
CA GLY A 126 10.04 -14.84 2.02
C GLY A 126 9.18 -14.47 3.23
N LEU A 127 9.69 -13.69 4.18
CA LEU A 127 8.88 -13.21 5.31
C LEU A 127 7.91 -12.12 4.86
N LEU A 128 6.68 -12.18 5.34
CA LEU A 128 5.63 -11.19 5.11
C LEU A 128 5.49 -10.29 6.33
N GLY A 129 5.54 -8.96 6.13
CA GLY A 129 5.44 -7.99 7.21
C GLY A 129 4.05 -7.40 7.39
N ALA A 130 3.77 -6.98 8.62
CA ALA A 130 2.61 -6.18 8.98
C ALA A 130 3.00 -4.97 9.82
N TYR A 131 2.27 -3.86 9.64
CA TYR A 131 2.52 -2.59 10.32
C TYR A 131 1.43 -2.29 11.34
N CYS A 132 1.79 -2.24 12.63
CA CYS A 132 0.88 -2.18 13.76
C CYS A 132 0.93 -0.82 14.48
N LEU A 133 0.27 0.20 13.91
CA LEU A 133 0.11 1.52 14.53
C LEU A 133 -1.28 1.70 15.13
N SER A 134 -2.33 1.58 14.31
CA SER A 134 -3.71 1.88 14.67
C SER A 134 -4.29 0.95 15.73
N GLU A 135 -5.22 1.47 16.52
CA GLU A 135 -5.96 0.73 17.56
C GLU A 135 -7.47 0.99 17.41
N PRO A 136 -8.35 0.22 18.05
CA PRO A 136 -9.79 0.44 17.98
C PRO A 136 -10.22 1.87 18.37
N SER A 137 -9.47 2.51 19.28
CA SER A 137 -9.73 3.89 19.76
C SER A 137 -8.79 4.94 19.18
N SER A 138 -7.81 4.57 18.34
CA SER A 138 -6.73 5.44 17.87
C SER A 138 -6.38 5.13 16.41
N GLY A 139 -7.06 5.81 15.48
CA GLY A 139 -6.79 5.75 14.05
C GLY A 139 -6.12 7.05 13.59
N SER A 140 -6.93 8.05 13.20
CA SER A 140 -6.42 9.37 12.77
C SER A 140 -5.66 10.10 13.87
N ASP A 141 -6.03 9.93 15.12
CA ASP A 141 -5.29 10.40 16.30
C ASP A 141 -4.30 9.31 16.77
N ALA A 142 -3.30 9.03 15.94
CA ALA A 142 -2.36 7.93 16.19
C ALA A 142 -1.48 8.12 17.43
N ALA A 143 -1.27 9.37 17.88
CA ALA A 143 -0.51 9.65 19.11
C ALA A 143 -1.24 9.21 20.39
N SER A 144 -2.55 8.95 20.32
CA SER A 144 -3.39 8.51 21.46
C SER A 144 -3.42 6.98 21.62
N LEU A 145 -2.54 6.23 20.97
CA LEU A 145 -2.45 4.78 21.12
C LEU A 145 -2.19 4.38 22.58
N ARG A 146 -2.73 3.21 22.99
CA ARG A 146 -2.74 2.72 24.36
C ARG A 146 -2.04 1.38 24.57
N THR A 147 -1.70 0.64 23.51
CA THR A 147 -0.85 -0.55 23.61
C THR A 147 0.40 -0.17 24.40
N LYS A 148 0.70 -0.90 25.48
CA LYS A 148 1.81 -0.63 26.39
C LYS A 148 2.94 -1.62 26.17
N ALA A 149 4.17 -1.14 26.31
CA ALA A 149 5.35 -1.97 26.50
C ALA A 149 5.99 -1.58 27.83
N VAL A 150 6.10 -2.55 28.73
CA VAL A 150 6.67 -2.36 30.06
C VAL A 150 7.98 -3.13 30.15
N ARG A 151 9.03 -2.48 30.65
CA ARG A 151 10.34 -3.12 30.82
C ARG A 151 10.28 -4.15 31.96
N ASP A 152 10.79 -5.35 31.70
CA ASP A 152 10.91 -6.43 32.65
C ASP A 152 12.30 -7.09 32.51
N GLY A 153 13.27 -6.62 33.30
CA GLY A 153 14.67 -6.98 33.18
C GLY A 153 15.28 -6.43 31.88
N GLU A 154 15.77 -7.31 31.02
CA GLU A 154 16.34 -6.99 29.72
C GLU A 154 15.29 -7.02 28.60
N ASP A 155 14.06 -7.46 28.90
CA ASP A 155 12.99 -7.61 27.96
C ASP A 155 11.95 -6.49 28.07
N TRP A 156 11.08 -6.43 27.05
CA TRP A 156 9.85 -5.66 27.03
C TRP A 156 8.64 -6.60 26.98
N VAL A 157 7.62 -6.31 27.80
CA VAL A 157 6.33 -7.01 27.79
C VAL A 157 5.29 -6.11 27.15
N ILE A 158 4.78 -6.52 25.98
CA ILE A 158 3.85 -5.72 25.19
C ILE A 158 2.43 -6.25 25.38
N THR A 159 1.51 -5.36 25.76
CA THR A 159 0.10 -5.69 25.98
C THR A 159 -0.81 -4.64 25.34
N GLY A 160 -1.78 -5.09 24.54
CA GLY A 160 -2.76 -4.25 23.88
C GLY A 160 -3.43 -4.90 22.68
N THR A 161 -4.17 -4.09 21.92
CA THR A 161 -4.85 -4.56 20.72
C THR A 161 -4.64 -3.55 19.59
N LYS A 162 -4.11 -4.02 18.47
CA LYS A 162 -4.00 -3.27 17.23
C LYS A 162 -5.19 -3.57 16.33
N ALA A 163 -5.61 -2.59 15.53
CA ALA A 163 -6.78 -2.70 14.66
C ALA A 163 -6.46 -2.28 13.23
N TRP A 164 -7.22 -2.82 12.29
CA TRP A 164 -7.09 -2.53 10.85
C TRP A 164 -5.73 -2.95 10.28
N ILE A 165 -5.16 -4.03 10.82
CA ILE A 165 -3.82 -4.47 10.42
C ILE A 165 -3.93 -5.34 9.17
N THR A 166 -3.41 -4.83 8.06
CA THR A 166 -3.18 -5.63 6.84
C THR A 166 -2.16 -6.71 7.13
N HIS A 167 -2.41 -7.93 6.67
CA HIS A 167 -1.68 -9.16 7.00
C HIS A 167 -1.79 -9.57 8.50
N GLY A 168 -2.70 -8.94 9.27
CA GLY A 168 -2.93 -9.32 10.68
C GLY A 168 -3.32 -10.80 10.80
N GLY A 169 -2.60 -11.54 11.64
CA GLY A 169 -2.79 -12.97 11.86
C GLY A 169 -2.11 -13.90 10.86
N ILE A 170 -1.51 -13.37 9.77
CA ILE A 170 -0.79 -14.15 8.76
C ILE A 170 0.63 -13.67 8.49
N ALA A 171 1.02 -12.51 9.06
CA ALA A 171 2.35 -11.96 8.90
C ALA A 171 3.39 -12.76 9.71
N ASP A 172 4.61 -12.83 9.18
CA ASP A 172 5.75 -13.49 9.81
C ASP A 172 6.49 -12.55 10.77
N PHE A 173 6.34 -11.23 10.58
CA PHE A 173 6.83 -10.20 11.51
C PHE A 173 5.90 -9.00 11.56
N TYR A 174 5.91 -8.31 12.69
CA TYR A 174 5.10 -7.13 12.97
C TYR A 174 5.99 -5.99 13.44
N THR A 175 5.90 -4.82 12.80
CA THR A 175 6.43 -3.57 13.33
C THR A 175 5.37 -2.92 14.21
N VAL A 176 5.59 -2.96 15.53
CA VAL A 176 4.59 -2.57 16.54
C VAL A 176 4.98 -1.27 17.19
N MET A 177 4.08 -0.28 17.18
CA MET A 177 4.19 0.94 17.98
C MET A 177 3.50 0.74 19.31
N ALA A 178 4.23 0.92 20.42
CA ALA A 178 3.71 0.76 21.78
C ALA A 178 4.16 1.90 22.69
N ARG A 179 3.40 2.15 23.73
CA ARG A 179 3.68 3.18 24.71
C ARG A 179 4.61 2.65 25.80
N THR A 180 5.77 3.28 25.94
CA THR A 180 6.75 3.01 27.00
C THR A 180 6.82 4.13 28.02
N GLY A 181 6.39 5.33 27.67
CA GLY A 181 6.45 6.52 28.51
C GLY A 181 5.10 7.22 28.70
N GLU A 182 5.16 8.52 29.00
CA GLU A 182 4.00 9.37 29.24
C GLU A 182 3.06 9.50 28.01
N GLU A 183 1.91 10.12 28.22
CA GLU A 183 0.98 10.45 27.12
C GLU A 183 1.62 11.35 26.06
N GLY A 184 1.14 11.21 24.83
CA GLY A 184 1.61 11.97 23.69
C GLY A 184 2.67 11.24 22.84
N PRO A 185 3.17 11.90 21.79
CA PRO A 185 4.00 11.27 20.76
C PRO A 185 5.38 10.79 21.27
N ARG A 186 5.96 11.46 22.26
CA ARG A 186 7.29 11.12 22.82
C ARG A 186 7.27 9.92 23.77
N GLY A 187 6.10 9.42 24.14
CA GLY A 187 5.99 8.20 24.95
C GLY A 187 5.82 6.92 24.11
N ILE A 188 6.00 6.97 22.79
CA ILE A 188 5.78 5.84 21.89
C ILE A 188 7.12 5.32 21.37
N THR A 189 7.30 4.00 21.39
CA THR A 189 8.49 3.28 20.95
C THR A 189 8.12 2.24 19.89
N ALA A 190 9.02 1.92 18.98
CA ALA A 190 8.83 0.93 17.93
C ALA A 190 9.52 -0.38 18.27
N PHE A 191 8.89 -1.51 17.97
CA PHE A 191 9.38 -2.86 18.22
C PHE A 191 9.21 -3.76 17.00
N LEU A 192 10.19 -4.62 16.75
CA LEU A 192 10.08 -5.75 15.83
C LEU A 192 9.59 -6.97 16.61
N VAL A 193 8.39 -7.45 16.29
CA VAL A 193 7.77 -8.60 16.96
C VAL A 193 7.65 -9.76 15.98
N PRO A 194 8.20 -10.95 16.27
CA PRO A 194 8.01 -12.14 15.45
C PRO A 194 6.53 -12.55 15.36
N GLY A 195 6.12 -13.11 14.22
CA GLY A 195 4.74 -13.56 14.01
C GLY A 195 4.32 -14.75 14.85
N ASP A 196 5.29 -15.53 15.32
CA ASP A 196 5.12 -16.69 16.19
C ASP A 196 5.37 -16.39 17.68
N ALA A 197 5.52 -15.10 18.05
CA ALA A 197 5.75 -14.73 19.45
C ALA A 197 4.60 -15.19 20.35
N GLU A 198 4.94 -15.79 21.50
CA GLU A 198 3.95 -16.20 22.49
C GLU A 198 3.12 -15.00 22.97
N GLY A 199 1.80 -15.14 23.03
CA GLY A 199 0.86 -14.08 23.37
C GLY A 199 0.44 -13.19 22.19
N LEU A 200 1.01 -13.36 20.99
CA LEU A 200 0.54 -12.70 19.78
C LEU A 200 -0.52 -13.55 19.08
N SER A 201 -1.66 -12.94 18.72
CA SER A 201 -2.69 -13.62 17.93
C SER A 201 -3.45 -12.66 17.03
N GLY A 202 -3.88 -13.14 15.85
CA GLY A 202 -4.77 -12.43 14.95
C GLY A 202 -6.22 -12.80 15.17
N ALA A 203 -7.12 -11.82 15.21
CA ALA A 203 -8.55 -12.06 15.18
C ALA A 203 -9.03 -12.53 13.80
N MET A 204 -10.30 -12.95 13.72
CA MET A 204 -10.95 -13.17 12.42
C MET A 204 -10.86 -11.91 11.56
N PRO A 205 -10.49 -12.03 10.28
CA PRO A 205 -10.44 -10.89 9.36
C PRO A 205 -11.79 -10.15 9.26
N GLU A 206 -11.72 -8.84 9.14
CA GLU A 206 -12.88 -7.98 8.96
C GLU A 206 -13.64 -8.31 7.67
N LYS A 207 -14.96 -8.29 7.73
CA LYS A 207 -15.82 -8.38 6.54
C LYS A 207 -15.84 -7.03 5.84
N LYS A 208 -15.24 -6.95 4.67
CA LYS A 208 -15.00 -5.69 3.94
C LYS A 208 -15.85 -5.55 2.68
N MET A 209 -15.99 -4.33 2.20
CA MET A 209 -16.63 -3.98 0.94
C MET A 209 -15.89 -4.56 -0.27
N GLY A 210 -14.56 -4.49 -0.26
CA GLY A 210 -13.64 -4.97 -1.28
C GLY A 210 -12.33 -5.42 -0.65
N MET A 211 -11.39 -5.89 -1.48
CA MET A 211 -10.13 -6.47 -1.03
C MET A 211 -10.35 -7.61 -0.02
N LYS A 212 -11.31 -8.47 -0.31
CA LYS A 212 -11.66 -9.59 0.59
C LYS A 212 -10.48 -10.55 0.75
N GLY A 213 -9.69 -10.73 -0.32
CA GLY A 213 -8.48 -11.54 -0.31
C GLY A 213 -7.30 -10.95 0.45
N SER A 214 -7.39 -9.68 0.94
CA SER A 214 -6.38 -9.07 1.80
C SER A 214 -6.86 -9.15 3.26
N PRO A 215 -6.35 -10.04 4.11
CA PRO A 215 -6.76 -10.10 5.51
C PRO A 215 -6.41 -8.79 6.19
N THR A 216 -7.43 -8.20 6.80
CA THR A 216 -7.32 -7.02 7.66
C THR A 216 -7.94 -7.40 8.99
N ALA A 217 -7.15 -7.48 10.05
CA ALA A 217 -7.60 -8.01 11.33
C ALA A 217 -7.14 -7.16 12.51
N GLN A 218 -7.76 -7.42 13.66
CA GLN A 218 -7.17 -7.01 14.93
C GLN A 218 -6.01 -7.96 15.27
N VAL A 219 -4.96 -7.40 15.87
CA VAL A 219 -3.81 -8.16 16.41
C VAL A 219 -3.79 -7.94 17.91
N HIS A 220 -3.93 -9.01 18.64
CA HIS A 220 -3.89 -9.01 20.10
C HIS A 220 -2.46 -9.33 20.59
N LEU A 221 -1.99 -8.56 21.54
CA LEU A 221 -0.72 -8.70 22.22
C LEU A 221 -1.05 -8.91 23.71
N ASP A 222 -0.94 -10.15 24.16
CA ASP A 222 -1.23 -10.53 25.55
C ASP A 222 0.05 -10.92 26.28
N GLY A 223 0.74 -9.90 26.79
CA GLY A 223 2.01 -10.10 27.47
C GLY A 223 3.14 -10.58 26.55
N VAL A 224 3.12 -10.16 25.27
CA VAL A 224 4.15 -10.53 24.28
C VAL A 224 5.50 -10.05 24.76
N ARG A 225 6.42 -10.98 24.98
CA ARG A 225 7.79 -10.70 25.45
C ARG A 225 8.75 -10.61 24.28
N VAL A 226 9.49 -9.50 24.20
CA VAL A 226 10.57 -9.28 23.22
C VAL A 226 11.80 -8.73 23.91
N PRO A 227 13.02 -9.15 23.56
CA PRO A 227 14.25 -8.62 24.10
C PRO A 227 14.49 -7.16 23.64
N ASP A 228 15.31 -6.40 24.38
CA ASP A 228 15.59 -4.98 24.05
C ASP A 228 16.25 -4.82 22.67
N GLU A 229 16.95 -5.84 22.20
CA GLU A 229 17.53 -5.87 20.84
C GLU A 229 16.48 -5.85 19.73
N ARG A 230 15.20 -6.03 20.03
CA ARG A 230 14.08 -5.87 19.08
C ARG A 230 13.41 -4.50 19.16
N ARG A 231 13.86 -3.62 20.03
CA ARG A 231 13.48 -2.21 20.04
C ARG A 231 14.15 -1.48 18.86
N ILE A 232 13.35 -0.84 18.02
CA ILE A 232 13.84 -0.12 16.85
C ILE A 232 14.02 1.37 17.21
N GLY A 233 15.23 1.90 17.02
CA GLY A 233 15.58 3.27 17.39
C GLY A 233 15.61 3.47 18.91
N GLU A 234 15.52 4.74 19.34
CA GLU A 234 15.54 5.10 20.75
C GLU A 234 14.16 5.00 21.40
N GLU A 235 14.10 4.78 22.72
CA GLU A 235 12.86 4.86 23.48
C GLU A 235 12.22 6.25 23.32
N GLY A 236 10.90 6.26 23.04
CA GLY A 236 10.14 7.50 22.76
C GLY A 236 10.27 8.02 21.31
N GLN A 237 11.05 7.39 20.45
CA GLN A 237 11.21 7.79 19.03
C GLN A 237 10.17 7.16 18.11
N GLY A 238 9.39 6.18 18.57
CA GLY A 238 8.49 5.36 17.74
C GLY A 238 7.46 6.15 16.95
N PHE A 239 6.94 7.27 17.48
CA PHE A 239 5.99 8.08 16.73
C PHE A 239 6.63 8.83 15.56
N ALA A 240 7.85 9.32 15.73
CA ALA A 240 8.61 9.95 14.64
C ALA A 240 8.94 8.92 13.54
N ILE A 241 9.35 7.71 13.94
CA ILE A 241 9.56 6.57 13.03
C ILE A 241 8.26 6.25 12.26
N ALA A 242 7.13 6.19 12.97
CA ALA A 242 5.85 5.89 12.36
C ALA A 242 5.44 6.93 11.31
N LEU A 243 5.59 8.22 11.60
CA LEU A 243 5.26 9.27 10.65
C LEU A 243 6.18 9.27 9.43
N SER A 244 7.48 9.04 9.63
CA SER A 244 8.46 8.92 8.54
C SER A 244 8.16 7.74 7.61
N ALA A 245 7.78 6.59 8.17
CA ALA A 245 7.32 5.43 7.41
C ALA A 245 6.07 5.76 6.56
N LEU A 246 5.08 6.42 7.17
CA LEU A 246 3.83 6.81 6.49
C LEU A 246 4.05 7.82 5.36
N ASP A 247 5.05 8.71 5.44
CA ASP A 247 5.34 9.64 4.34
C ASP A 247 5.73 8.88 3.05
N SER A 248 6.51 7.80 3.18
CA SER A 248 6.83 6.91 2.07
C SER A 248 5.66 6.01 1.67
N GLY A 249 4.93 5.46 2.64
CA GLY A 249 3.76 4.60 2.40
C GLY A 249 2.65 5.31 1.62
N ARG A 250 2.41 6.60 1.87
CA ARG A 250 1.44 7.41 1.10
C ARG A 250 1.71 7.40 -0.40
N LEU A 251 2.98 7.36 -0.80
CA LEU A 251 3.35 7.24 -2.21
C LEU A 251 3.02 5.85 -2.76
N GLY A 252 3.21 4.78 -1.97
CA GLY A 252 2.79 3.43 -2.32
C GLY A 252 1.27 3.34 -2.55
N ILE A 253 0.47 3.94 -1.64
CA ILE A 253 -0.99 4.03 -1.82
C ILE A 253 -1.37 4.83 -3.06
N ALA A 254 -0.67 5.94 -3.35
CA ALA A 254 -0.91 6.75 -4.55
C ALA A 254 -0.64 5.95 -5.84
N ALA A 255 0.46 5.21 -5.91
CA ALA A 255 0.80 4.36 -7.04
C ALA A 255 -0.22 3.21 -7.24
N CYS A 256 -0.61 2.53 -6.16
CA CYS A 256 -1.66 1.51 -6.20
C CYS A 256 -3.00 2.07 -6.69
N ALA A 257 -3.36 3.28 -6.27
CA ALA A 257 -4.58 3.95 -6.70
C ALA A 257 -4.59 4.23 -8.21
N ILE A 258 -3.44 4.70 -8.75
CA ILE A 258 -3.30 4.96 -10.18
C ILE A 258 -3.30 3.65 -10.97
N GLY A 259 -2.68 2.58 -10.48
CA GLY A 259 -2.75 1.25 -11.11
C GLY A 259 -4.18 0.73 -11.23
N LEU A 260 -4.94 0.81 -10.16
CA LEU A 260 -6.36 0.43 -10.15
C LEU A 260 -7.21 1.29 -11.09
N ALA A 261 -6.96 2.61 -11.12
CA ALA A 261 -7.64 3.53 -12.02
C ALA A 261 -7.31 3.24 -13.50
N GLN A 262 -6.05 2.90 -13.80
CA GLN A 262 -5.63 2.52 -15.15
C GLN A 262 -6.34 1.24 -15.60
N ALA A 263 -6.40 0.21 -14.78
CA ALA A 263 -7.13 -1.03 -15.07
C ALA A 263 -8.62 -0.76 -15.35
N ALA A 264 -9.24 0.14 -14.60
CA ALA A 264 -10.63 0.52 -14.82
C ALA A 264 -10.83 1.30 -16.13
N LEU A 265 -9.90 2.18 -16.48
CA LEU A 265 -9.92 2.90 -17.77
C LEU A 265 -9.75 1.92 -18.94
N ASP A 266 -8.79 1.00 -18.85
CA ASP A 266 -8.50 0.03 -19.92
C ASP A 266 -9.72 -0.84 -20.20
N GLU A 267 -10.41 -1.32 -19.16
CA GLU A 267 -11.66 -2.07 -19.28
C GLU A 267 -12.77 -1.24 -19.89
N ALA A 268 -12.93 0.02 -19.46
CA ALA A 268 -13.92 0.94 -19.99
C ALA A 268 -13.69 1.23 -21.49
N VAL A 269 -12.44 1.43 -21.91
CA VAL A 269 -12.07 1.66 -23.31
C VAL A 269 -12.33 0.41 -24.14
N ALA A 270 -11.89 -0.77 -23.67
CA ALA A 270 -12.12 -2.04 -24.37
C ALA A 270 -13.61 -2.32 -24.56
N TYR A 271 -14.41 -2.12 -23.53
CA TYR A 271 -15.87 -2.27 -23.62
C TYR A 271 -16.50 -1.25 -24.55
N ALA A 272 -16.17 0.03 -24.43
CA ALA A 272 -16.77 1.10 -25.22
C ALA A 272 -16.47 0.98 -26.73
N THR A 273 -15.30 0.47 -27.10
CA THR A 273 -14.92 0.23 -28.50
C THR A 273 -15.57 -1.01 -29.10
N GLY A 274 -15.88 -2.03 -28.28
CA GLY A 274 -16.53 -3.27 -28.72
C GLY A 274 -18.05 -3.22 -28.72
N ARG A 275 -18.65 -2.50 -27.75
CA ARG A 275 -20.11 -2.43 -27.54
C ARG A 275 -20.78 -1.52 -28.58
N GLN A 276 -21.79 -2.04 -29.25
CA GLN A 276 -22.57 -1.27 -30.22
C GLN A 276 -23.96 -0.92 -29.70
N GLN A 277 -24.37 0.32 -29.86
CA GLN A 277 -25.74 0.82 -29.68
C GLN A 277 -26.03 1.91 -30.71
N PHE A 278 -27.28 2.03 -31.12
CA PHE A 278 -27.70 2.98 -32.18
C PHE A 278 -26.88 2.84 -33.47
N GLY A 279 -26.51 1.59 -33.82
CA GLY A 279 -25.83 1.24 -35.06
C GLY A 279 -24.29 1.54 -35.11
N ARG A 280 -23.67 1.89 -33.98
CA ARG A 280 -22.22 2.18 -33.90
C ARG A 280 -21.63 1.86 -32.51
N PRO A 281 -20.28 1.74 -32.40
CA PRO A 281 -19.64 1.61 -31.11
C PRO A 281 -20.03 2.75 -30.16
N ILE A 282 -20.22 2.43 -28.86
CA ILE A 282 -20.57 3.49 -27.89
C ILE A 282 -19.43 4.50 -27.69
N ALA A 283 -18.19 4.12 -27.97
CA ALA A 283 -17.04 5.03 -28.01
C ALA A 283 -17.20 6.16 -29.03
N ASP A 284 -18.10 6.05 -30.02
CA ASP A 284 -18.34 7.09 -31.01
C ASP A 284 -19.26 8.22 -30.54
N PHE A 285 -19.88 8.05 -29.36
CA PHE A 285 -20.69 9.11 -28.76
C PHE A 285 -19.80 10.11 -28.03
N GLN A 286 -19.92 11.40 -28.37
CA GLN A 286 -19.05 12.46 -27.86
C GLN A 286 -18.98 12.54 -26.33
N GLY A 287 -20.14 12.35 -25.66
CA GLY A 287 -20.18 12.36 -24.18
C GLY A 287 -19.32 11.27 -23.54
N LEU A 288 -19.32 10.06 -24.10
CA LEU A 288 -18.47 8.96 -23.62
C LEU A 288 -16.99 9.22 -23.95
N ARG A 289 -16.66 9.76 -25.14
CA ARG A 289 -15.29 10.16 -25.47
C ARG A 289 -14.73 11.16 -24.49
N PHE A 290 -15.51 12.16 -24.08
CA PHE A 290 -15.07 13.14 -23.09
C PHE A 290 -14.84 12.52 -21.74
N MET A 291 -15.73 11.62 -21.31
CA MET A 291 -15.54 10.87 -20.04
C MET A 291 -14.24 10.06 -20.05
N LEU A 292 -13.96 9.30 -21.11
CA LEU A 292 -12.72 8.53 -21.24
C LEU A 292 -11.48 9.43 -21.25
N ALA A 293 -11.54 10.59 -21.93
CA ALA A 293 -10.45 11.56 -21.97
C ALA A 293 -10.19 12.20 -20.60
N ASP A 294 -11.24 12.50 -19.83
CA ASP A 294 -11.13 13.02 -18.47
C ASP A 294 -10.53 11.97 -17.52
N MET A 295 -10.95 10.70 -17.62
CA MET A 295 -10.38 9.59 -16.86
C MET A 295 -8.88 9.46 -17.12
N ALA A 296 -8.47 9.41 -18.40
CA ALA A 296 -7.06 9.33 -18.80
C ALA A 296 -6.23 10.51 -18.27
N THR A 297 -6.75 11.74 -18.43
CA THR A 297 -6.08 12.96 -17.99
C THR A 297 -5.83 12.97 -16.48
N GLN A 298 -6.82 12.54 -15.67
CA GLN A 298 -6.69 12.49 -14.22
C GLN A 298 -5.68 11.42 -13.76
N ILE A 299 -5.64 10.28 -14.44
CA ILE A 299 -4.66 9.21 -14.19
C ILE A 299 -3.25 9.73 -14.44
N GLU A 300 -3.01 10.36 -15.60
CA GLU A 300 -1.69 10.91 -15.94
C GLU A 300 -1.24 12.03 -14.98
N ALA A 301 -2.16 12.92 -14.59
CA ALA A 301 -1.87 13.93 -13.59
C ALA A 301 -1.48 13.32 -12.23
N GLY A 302 -2.17 12.26 -11.82
CA GLY A 302 -1.85 11.51 -10.59
C GLY A 302 -0.49 10.82 -10.67
N ARG A 303 -0.18 10.19 -11.80
CA ARG A 303 1.11 9.54 -12.06
C ARG A 303 2.25 10.55 -12.00
N ALA A 304 2.12 11.67 -12.67
CA ALA A 304 3.11 12.74 -12.63
C ALA A 304 3.34 13.26 -11.19
N LEU A 305 2.27 13.35 -10.38
CA LEU A 305 2.34 13.88 -9.02
C LEU A 305 3.07 12.93 -8.07
N TYR A 306 2.78 11.61 -8.09
CA TYR A 306 3.50 10.68 -7.22
C TYR A 306 4.96 10.49 -7.65
N LEU A 307 5.26 10.49 -8.97
CA LEU A 307 6.63 10.41 -9.46
C LEU A 307 7.45 11.65 -9.08
N ALA A 308 6.87 12.84 -9.16
CA ALA A 308 7.54 14.06 -8.72
C ALA A 308 7.90 14.00 -7.21
N ALA A 309 7.00 13.45 -6.39
CA ALA A 309 7.26 13.27 -4.96
C ALA A 309 8.32 12.18 -4.68
N ALA A 310 8.31 11.08 -5.43
CA ALA A 310 9.31 10.02 -5.36
C ALA A 310 10.72 10.55 -5.68
N ARG A 311 10.87 11.33 -6.73
CA ARG A 311 12.15 11.96 -7.12
C ARG A 311 12.69 12.93 -6.08
N LEU A 312 11.81 13.63 -5.33
CA LEU A 312 12.26 14.44 -4.19
C LEU A 312 12.83 13.55 -3.08
N ARG A 313 12.15 12.43 -2.77
CA ARG A 313 12.63 11.45 -1.80
C ARG A 313 13.98 10.86 -2.21
N ASP A 314 14.13 10.41 -3.44
CA ASP A 314 15.37 9.83 -3.98
C ASP A 314 16.53 10.83 -3.97
N ALA A 315 16.21 12.12 -4.13
CA ALA A 315 17.20 13.22 -3.98
C ALA A 315 17.47 13.63 -2.53
N GLY A 316 16.94 12.92 -1.52
CA GLY A 316 17.10 13.25 -0.10
C GLY A 316 16.44 14.58 0.32
N ARG A 317 15.49 15.07 -0.45
CA ARG A 317 14.77 16.34 -0.21
C ARG A 317 13.47 16.11 0.57
N PRO A 318 12.99 17.10 1.35
CA PRO A 318 11.69 17.02 2.01
C PRO A 318 10.57 16.78 0.99
N PHE A 319 9.74 15.75 1.21
CA PHE A 319 8.68 15.31 0.30
C PHE A 319 7.31 15.08 0.95
N ALA A 320 7.21 15.17 2.30
CA ALA A 320 5.99 14.84 3.03
C ALA A 320 4.73 15.58 2.53
N LYS A 321 4.84 16.88 2.20
CA LYS A 321 3.75 17.65 1.60
C LYS A 321 3.34 17.09 0.24
N GLN A 322 4.30 16.80 -0.63
CA GLN A 322 4.04 16.26 -1.97
C GLN A 322 3.47 14.84 -1.90
N ALA A 323 3.94 14.01 -0.96
CA ALA A 323 3.38 12.69 -0.70
C ALA A 323 1.90 12.77 -0.27
N ALA A 324 1.57 13.70 0.64
CA ALA A 324 0.19 13.93 1.04
C ALA A 324 -0.69 14.42 -0.14
N MET A 325 -0.18 15.31 -0.99
CA MET A 325 -0.87 15.77 -2.20
C MET A 325 -1.09 14.63 -3.19
N ALA A 326 -0.07 13.80 -3.43
CA ALA A 326 -0.15 12.64 -4.32
C ALA A 326 -1.19 11.63 -3.83
N LYS A 327 -1.12 11.24 -2.55
CA LYS A 327 -2.08 10.31 -1.96
C LYS A 327 -3.51 10.83 -2.06
N LEU A 328 -3.75 12.08 -1.71
CA LEU A 328 -5.07 12.73 -1.79
C LEU A 328 -5.62 12.70 -3.21
N HIS A 329 -4.85 13.21 -4.17
CA HIS A 329 -5.27 13.32 -5.57
C HIS A 329 -5.47 11.94 -6.20
N CYS A 330 -4.49 11.03 -6.09
CA CYS A 330 -4.54 9.72 -6.74
C CYS A 330 -5.70 8.86 -6.23
N THR A 331 -6.00 8.88 -4.93
CA THR A 331 -7.09 8.07 -4.37
C THR A 331 -8.46 8.67 -4.65
N ASP A 332 -8.62 9.99 -4.72
CA ASP A 332 -9.85 10.64 -5.18
C ASP A 332 -10.07 10.38 -6.69
N THR A 333 -8.99 10.40 -7.49
CA THR A 333 -9.01 10.01 -8.92
C THR A 333 -9.43 8.57 -9.09
N ALA A 334 -8.84 7.62 -8.35
CA ALA A 334 -9.20 6.21 -8.45
C ALA A 334 -10.69 5.98 -8.15
N MET A 335 -11.23 6.60 -7.12
CA MET A 335 -12.65 6.50 -6.79
C MET A 335 -13.55 7.04 -7.90
N LYS A 336 -13.16 8.18 -8.50
CA LYS A 336 -13.91 8.77 -9.60
C LYS A 336 -13.83 7.90 -10.86
N VAL A 337 -12.63 7.51 -11.27
CA VAL A 337 -12.39 6.74 -12.51
C VAL A 337 -13.07 5.36 -12.44
N THR A 338 -12.99 4.66 -11.33
CA THR A 338 -13.65 3.36 -11.17
C THR A 338 -15.17 3.50 -11.18
N THR A 339 -15.73 4.58 -10.64
CA THR A 339 -17.16 4.89 -10.71
C THR A 339 -17.59 5.20 -12.16
N ASP A 340 -16.79 6.01 -12.88
CA ASP A 340 -17.04 6.35 -14.29
C ASP A 340 -16.94 5.09 -15.19
N ALA A 341 -16.02 4.16 -14.90
CA ALA A 341 -15.91 2.89 -15.61
C ALA A 341 -17.19 2.03 -15.47
N VAL A 342 -17.73 1.92 -14.26
CA VAL A 342 -19.03 1.27 -14.03
C VAL A 342 -20.11 1.94 -14.90
N GLN A 343 -20.15 3.26 -14.96
CA GLN A 343 -21.12 4.02 -15.76
C GLN A 343 -20.93 3.78 -17.26
N VAL A 344 -19.69 3.70 -17.76
CA VAL A 344 -19.39 3.41 -19.19
C VAL A 344 -19.93 2.04 -19.59
N LEU A 345 -19.78 1.02 -18.73
CA LEU A 345 -20.29 -0.33 -18.97
C LEU A 345 -21.81 -0.44 -18.78
N GLY A 346 -22.44 0.54 -18.11
CA GLY A 346 -23.88 0.54 -17.84
C GLY A 346 -24.31 -0.65 -16.99
N GLY A 347 -25.37 -1.36 -17.39
CA GLY A 347 -25.88 -2.52 -16.65
C GLY A 347 -24.83 -3.62 -16.44
N TYR A 348 -23.96 -3.86 -17.41
CA TYR A 348 -22.86 -4.81 -17.27
C TYR A 348 -21.78 -4.37 -16.27
N GLY A 349 -21.59 -3.07 -16.09
CA GLY A 349 -20.68 -2.55 -15.07
C GLY A 349 -21.16 -2.77 -13.63
N TYR A 350 -22.45 -3.07 -13.45
CA TYR A 350 -23.07 -3.33 -12.15
C TYR A 350 -23.11 -4.83 -11.79
N THR A 351 -22.71 -5.71 -12.71
CA THR A 351 -22.67 -7.16 -12.52
C THR A 351 -21.23 -7.65 -12.31
N ALA A 352 -21.07 -8.76 -11.62
CA ALA A 352 -19.76 -9.38 -11.36
C ALA A 352 -19.10 -10.03 -12.61
N ASP A 353 -19.79 -10.02 -13.77
CA ASP A 353 -19.23 -10.53 -15.04
C ASP A 353 -18.07 -9.67 -15.56
N PHE A 354 -17.98 -8.41 -15.10
CA PHE A 354 -16.92 -7.46 -15.42
C PHE A 354 -16.23 -6.95 -14.14
N PRO A 355 -14.93 -6.68 -14.18
CA PRO A 355 -14.17 -6.37 -12.97
C PRO A 355 -14.41 -4.95 -12.41
N VAL A 356 -15.07 -4.06 -13.15
CA VAL A 356 -15.17 -2.63 -12.80
C VAL A 356 -15.95 -2.39 -11.50
N GLU A 357 -16.95 -3.21 -11.16
CA GLU A 357 -17.68 -3.13 -9.90
C GLU A 357 -16.73 -3.44 -8.72
N ARG A 358 -15.86 -4.45 -8.87
CA ARG A 358 -14.83 -4.80 -7.89
C ARG A 358 -13.85 -3.65 -7.73
N TYR A 359 -13.36 -3.08 -8.81
CA TYR A 359 -12.43 -1.94 -8.77
C TYR A 359 -13.02 -0.75 -8.02
N MET A 360 -14.31 -0.45 -8.21
CA MET A 360 -14.98 0.62 -7.48
C MET A 360 -15.06 0.34 -5.97
N ARG A 361 -15.38 -0.90 -5.56
CA ARG A 361 -15.42 -1.30 -4.15
C ARG A 361 -14.03 -1.23 -3.51
N GLU A 362 -13.01 -1.67 -4.23
CA GLU A 362 -11.62 -1.67 -3.78
C GLU A 362 -11.04 -0.24 -3.71
N ALA A 363 -11.38 0.64 -4.64
CA ALA A 363 -10.90 2.03 -4.66
C ALA A 363 -11.25 2.79 -3.38
N LYS A 364 -12.39 2.47 -2.76
CA LYS A 364 -12.88 3.21 -1.57
C LYS A 364 -11.93 3.14 -0.39
N VAL A 365 -11.29 2.00 -0.14
CA VAL A 365 -10.39 1.86 1.00
C VAL A 365 -9.16 2.76 0.88
N LEU A 366 -8.69 3.04 -0.33
CA LEU A 366 -7.50 3.86 -0.58
C LEU A 366 -7.66 5.31 -0.10
N GLN A 367 -8.90 5.84 -0.03
CA GLN A 367 -9.18 7.15 0.56
C GLN A 367 -9.07 7.16 2.09
N ILE A 368 -9.01 5.99 2.72
CA ILE A 368 -9.11 5.81 4.18
C ILE A 368 -7.76 5.40 4.78
N VAL A 369 -7.07 4.43 4.18
CA VAL A 369 -5.83 3.85 4.72
C VAL A 369 -4.66 4.84 4.71
N GLU A 370 -3.66 4.60 5.55
CA GLU A 370 -2.43 5.38 5.71
C GLU A 370 -2.67 6.89 5.92
N GLY A 371 -3.69 7.18 6.68
CA GLY A 371 -4.21 8.54 6.92
C GLY A 371 -5.28 8.92 5.90
N THR A 372 -6.50 9.14 6.41
CA THR A 372 -7.65 9.51 5.57
C THR A 372 -7.34 10.73 4.70
N ASN A 373 -8.11 10.91 3.61
CA ASN A 373 -7.94 12.09 2.76
C ASN A 373 -8.20 13.41 3.50
N GLN A 374 -8.95 13.40 4.62
CA GLN A 374 -9.06 14.50 5.54
C GLN A 374 -7.73 14.79 6.27
N ILE A 375 -7.06 13.74 6.75
CA ILE A 375 -5.72 13.87 7.35
C ILE A 375 -4.70 14.38 6.32
N GLN A 376 -4.75 13.93 5.05
CA GLN A 376 -3.88 14.48 4.01
C GLN A 376 -4.09 16.00 3.85
N ARG A 377 -5.34 16.47 3.85
CA ARG A 377 -5.67 17.91 3.79
C ARG A 377 -5.09 18.67 4.98
N MET A 378 -5.16 18.11 6.19
CA MET A 378 -4.54 18.71 7.38
C MET A 378 -3.00 18.79 7.26
N VAL A 379 -2.35 17.71 6.77
CA VAL A 379 -0.90 17.70 6.54
C VAL A 379 -0.51 18.79 5.54
N ILE A 380 -1.20 18.85 4.40
CA ILE A 380 -0.96 19.86 3.37
C ILE A 380 -1.15 21.28 3.91
N ALA A 381 -2.28 21.53 4.61
CA ALA A 381 -2.58 22.83 5.19
C ALA A 381 -1.53 23.28 6.21
N ARG A 382 -1.04 22.37 7.06
CA ARG A 382 0.04 22.64 8.02
C ARG A 382 1.33 23.09 7.34
N HIS A 383 1.67 22.50 6.21
CA HIS A 383 2.85 22.91 5.43
C HIS A 383 2.67 24.24 4.70
N LEU A 384 1.44 24.67 4.43
CA LEU A 384 1.13 25.92 3.75
C LEU A 384 0.96 27.10 4.72
N ALA A 385 0.24 26.88 5.83
CA ALA A 385 -0.21 27.92 6.75
C ALA A 385 0.38 27.84 8.18
N GLY A 386 1.25 26.84 8.44
CA GLY A 386 1.75 26.54 9.77
C GLY A 386 0.76 25.71 10.62
N PRO A 387 1.14 25.35 11.86
CA PRO A 387 0.27 24.61 12.76
C PRO A 387 -0.96 25.44 13.13
N GLU A 388 -2.09 24.77 13.34
CA GLU A 388 -3.29 25.40 13.86
C GLU A 388 -2.99 26.03 15.23
N THR A 389 -3.34 27.30 15.40
CA THR A 389 -3.34 27.94 16.71
C THR A 389 -4.49 27.35 17.53
N ARG A 390 -4.16 26.72 18.64
CA ARG A 390 -5.14 26.23 19.63
C ARG A 390 -5.72 27.35 20.44
#